data_8a472f4f7483c63b41c995271b02d2f9
#
_entry.id   8a472f4f7483c63b41c995271b02d2f9
#
_cell.length_a   1.000
_cell.length_b   1.000
_cell.length_c   1.000
_cell.angle_alpha   90.00
_cell.angle_beta   90.00
_cell.angle_gamma   90.00
#
_symmetry.space_group_name_H-M   'P 1'
#
loop_
_entity.id
_entity.type
_entity.pdbx_description
1 polymer ?
#
loop_
_entity_poly.entity_id
_entity_poly.type
_entity_poly.pdbx_seq_one_letter_code
_entity_poly.pdbx_strand_id
1 'polypeptide(L)'
;MTLAVGALGVANIMFLSVTERTREIGVRLAIGAAPRTILAQFLIEGMLLAFFGALLGLSIAILVVFLLGKMHLPSWIGVPVVTADSIGVALFVTCVLAILAAYFPARRAAGLTPVVALSARV
;
A
#
# COMPACT_ATOMS: atom_id res chain seq x y z
N MET A 1 8.18 9.55 10.11
CA MET A 1 6.83 9.49 10.68
C MET A 1 5.74 9.38 9.61
N THR A 2 5.71 10.22 8.60
CA THR A 2 4.68 10.22 7.52
C THR A 2 4.53 8.91 6.78
N LEU A 3 5.65 8.23 6.44
CA LEU A 3 5.61 6.91 5.79
C LEU A 3 4.95 5.82 6.65
N ALA A 4 5.18 5.84 7.96
CA ALA A 4 4.54 4.88 8.86
C ALA A 4 3.02 5.09 8.94
N VAL A 5 2.56 6.35 8.97
CA VAL A 5 1.13 6.69 8.93
C VAL A 5 0.51 6.25 7.59
N GLY A 6 1.21 6.48 6.48
CA GLY A 6 0.77 5.99 5.16
C GLY A 6 0.66 4.46 5.10
N ALA A 7 1.63 3.73 5.65
CA ALA A 7 1.61 2.27 5.70
C ALA A 7 0.43 1.74 6.56
N LEU A 8 0.14 2.39 7.69
CA LEU A 8 -1.04 2.06 8.51
C LEU A 8 -2.34 2.34 7.76
N GLY A 9 -2.41 3.42 6.96
CA GLY A 9 -3.55 3.71 6.10
C GLY A 9 -3.80 2.61 5.08
N VAL A 10 -2.77 2.15 4.39
CA VAL A 10 -2.86 1.01 3.44
C VAL A 10 -3.31 -0.25 4.16
N ALA A 11 -2.72 -0.57 5.31
CA ALA A 11 -3.10 -1.75 6.10
C ALA A 11 -4.58 -1.70 6.49
N ASN A 12 -5.09 -0.56 6.97
CA ASN A 12 -6.49 -0.39 7.35
C ASN A 12 -7.46 -0.59 6.17
N ILE A 13 -7.14 -0.01 4.99
CA ILE A 13 -7.95 -0.18 3.79
C ILE A 13 -7.96 -1.66 3.37
N MET A 14 -6.82 -2.32 3.43
CA MET A 14 -6.72 -3.75 3.09
C MET A 14 -7.49 -4.62 4.09
N PHE A 15 -7.44 -4.32 5.40
CA PHE A 15 -8.24 -5.03 6.39
C PHE A 15 -9.75 -4.86 6.14
N LEU A 16 -10.20 -3.66 5.80
CA LEU A 16 -11.59 -3.38 5.44
C LEU A 16 -11.99 -4.18 4.21
N SER A 17 -11.19 -4.14 3.15
CA SER A 17 -11.43 -4.92 1.91
C SER A 17 -11.54 -6.42 2.18
N VAL A 18 -10.69 -6.99 3.06
CA VAL A 18 -10.77 -8.41 3.45
C VAL A 18 -12.06 -8.70 4.20
N THR A 19 -12.48 -7.82 5.14
CA THR A 19 -13.70 -8.03 5.91
C THR A 19 -14.94 -7.95 5.03
N GLU A 20 -15.03 -7.01 4.12
CA GLU A 20 -16.14 -6.86 3.18
C GLU A 20 -16.24 -8.05 2.21
N ARG A 21 -15.11 -8.62 1.79
CA ARG A 21 -15.04 -9.76 0.85
C ARG A 21 -14.91 -11.12 1.53
N THR A 22 -15.06 -11.20 2.86
CA THR A 22 -14.86 -12.46 3.63
C THR A 22 -15.68 -13.62 3.06
N ARG A 23 -16.95 -13.38 2.71
CA ARG A 23 -17.83 -14.41 2.14
C ARG A 23 -17.35 -14.90 0.77
N GLU A 24 -16.92 -13.99 -0.09
CA GLU A 24 -16.39 -14.30 -1.42
C GLU A 24 -15.11 -15.15 -1.31
N ILE A 25 -14.20 -14.75 -0.41
CA ILE A 25 -12.97 -15.49 -0.11
C ILE A 25 -13.31 -16.91 0.39
N GLY A 26 -14.28 -17.01 1.30
CA GLY A 26 -14.74 -18.29 1.83
C GLY A 26 -15.31 -19.22 0.76
N VAL A 27 -16.09 -18.71 -0.17
CA VAL A 27 -16.61 -19.48 -1.31
C VAL A 27 -15.45 -19.97 -2.20
N ARG A 28 -14.49 -19.11 -2.53
CA ARG A 28 -13.32 -19.49 -3.32
C ARG A 28 -12.49 -20.59 -2.64
N LEU A 29 -12.29 -20.51 -1.34
CA LEU A 29 -11.59 -21.53 -0.56
C LEU A 29 -12.39 -22.85 -0.52
N ALA A 30 -13.73 -22.78 -0.40
CA ALA A 30 -14.60 -23.95 -0.38
C ALA A 30 -14.60 -24.74 -1.72
N ILE A 31 -14.45 -24.04 -2.85
CA ILE A 31 -14.34 -24.68 -4.18
C ILE A 31 -12.90 -25.08 -4.54
N GLY A 32 -11.94 -24.99 -3.57
CA GLY A 32 -10.60 -25.52 -3.71
C GLY A 32 -9.52 -24.51 -4.12
N ALA A 33 -9.77 -23.20 -4.03
CA ALA A 33 -8.71 -22.21 -4.24
C ALA A 33 -7.61 -22.36 -3.18
N ALA A 34 -6.35 -22.38 -3.61
CA ALA A 34 -5.23 -22.47 -2.69
C ALA A 34 -5.11 -21.16 -1.85
N PRO A 35 -4.90 -21.25 -0.53
CA PRO A 35 -4.70 -20.05 0.32
C PRO A 35 -3.59 -19.12 -0.18
N ARG A 36 -2.55 -19.68 -0.81
CA ARG A 36 -1.46 -18.91 -1.42
C ARG A 36 -1.94 -18.02 -2.57
N THR A 37 -2.94 -18.44 -3.32
CA THR A 37 -3.52 -17.64 -4.42
C THR A 37 -4.25 -16.42 -3.86
N ILE A 38 -5.00 -16.59 -2.78
CA ILE A 38 -5.67 -15.49 -2.08
C ILE A 38 -4.65 -14.51 -1.50
N LEU A 39 -3.61 -15.03 -0.84
CA LEU A 39 -2.51 -14.21 -0.31
C LEU A 39 -1.83 -13.39 -1.42
N ALA A 40 -1.48 -14.04 -2.54
CA ALA A 40 -0.84 -13.36 -3.67
C ALA A 40 -1.73 -12.26 -4.27
N GLN A 41 -3.03 -12.51 -4.40
CA GLN A 41 -3.99 -11.53 -4.92
C GLN A 41 -3.99 -10.25 -4.06
N PHE A 42 -4.12 -10.38 -2.73
CA PHE A 42 -4.12 -9.22 -1.84
C PHE A 42 -2.78 -8.51 -1.77
N LEU A 43 -1.66 -9.25 -1.85
CA LEU A 43 -0.33 -8.63 -1.94
C LEU A 43 -0.18 -7.78 -3.21
N ILE A 44 -0.60 -8.31 -4.36
CA ILE A 44 -0.56 -7.57 -5.63
C ILE A 44 -1.46 -6.33 -5.56
N GLU A 45 -2.66 -6.45 -4.99
CA GLU A 45 -3.57 -5.31 -4.82
C GLU A 45 -2.93 -4.22 -3.94
N GLY A 46 -2.31 -4.59 -2.81
CA GLY A 46 -1.59 -3.65 -1.95
C GLY A 46 -0.37 -3.02 -2.63
N MET A 47 0.38 -3.78 -3.41
CA MET A 47 1.52 -3.26 -4.19
C MET A 47 1.07 -2.27 -5.28
N LEU A 48 -0.04 -2.55 -5.97
CA LEU A 48 -0.60 -1.63 -6.97
C LEU A 48 -1.04 -0.31 -6.33
N LEU A 49 -1.72 -0.36 -5.19
CA LEU A 49 -2.10 0.84 -4.44
C LEU A 49 -0.87 1.68 -4.06
N ALA A 50 0.17 1.03 -3.54
CA ALA A 50 1.41 1.70 -3.16
C ALA A 50 2.15 2.27 -4.38
N PHE A 51 2.15 1.57 -5.52
CA PHE A 51 2.77 2.04 -6.76
C PHE A 51 2.09 3.30 -7.28
N PHE A 52 0.77 3.32 -7.38
CA PHE A 52 0.04 4.51 -7.80
C PHE A 52 0.17 5.66 -6.81
N GLY A 53 0.15 5.36 -5.50
CA GLY A 53 0.42 6.35 -4.46
C GLY A 53 1.82 6.96 -4.56
N ALA A 54 2.84 6.13 -4.83
CA ALA A 54 4.21 6.58 -5.01
C ALA A 54 4.38 7.46 -6.26
N LEU A 55 3.73 7.09 -7.38
CA LEU A 55 3.74 7.92 -8.61
C LEU A 55 3.12 9.29 -8.37
N LEU A 56 1.96 9.34 -7.72
CA LEU A 56 1.29 10.60 -7.39
C LEU A 56 2.13 11.43 -6.42
N GLY A 57 2.65 10.82 -5.36
CA GLY A 57 3.51 11.50 -4.39
C GLY A 57 4.78 12.06 -5.03
N LEU A 58 5.45 11.28 -5.90
CA LEU A 58 6.63 11.74 -6.62
C LEU A 58 6.31 12.89 -7.58
N SER A 59 5.20 12.81 -8.30
CA SER A 59 4.76 13.88 -9.22
C SER A 59 4.52 15.19 -8.48
N ILE A 60 3.85 15.11 -7.32
CA ILE A 60 3.61 16.28 -6.47
C ILE A 60 4.93 16.83 -5.91
N ALA A 61 5.83 15.97 -5.46
CA ALA A 61 7.13 16.39 -4.93
C ALA A 61 7.96 17.13 -5.97
N ILE A 62 8.03 16.60 -7.20
CA ILE A 62 8.75 17.25 -8.32
C ILE A 62 8.12 18.62 -8.63
N LEU A 63 6.77 18.68 -8.69
CA LEU A 63 6.06 19.92 -8.94
C LEU A 63 6.37 20.98 -7.87
N VAL A 64 6.32 20.60 -6.59
CA VAL A 64 6.62 21.50 -5.47
C VAL A 64 8.06 22.01 -5.55
N VAL A 65 9.04 21.13 -5.78
CA VAL A 65 10.45 21.51 -5.91
C VAL A 65 10.65 22.45 -7.11
N PHE A 66 10.01 22.19 -8.23
CA PHE A 66 10.05 23.04 -9.42
C PHE A 66 9.48 24.45 -9.15
N LEU A 67 8.35 24.54 -8.44
CA LEU A 67 7.75 25.81 -8.07
C LEU A 67 8.62 26.60 -7.09
N LEU A 68 9.17 25.91 -6.07
CA LEU A 68 10.10 26.53 -5.10
C LEU A 68 11.37 27.07 -5.79
N GLY A 69 11.89 26.36 -6.79
CA GLY A 69 13.03 26.81 -7.59
C GLY A 69 12.78 28.07 -8.41
N LYS A 70 11.52 28.39 -8.73
CA LYS A 70 11.13 29.64 -9.40
C LYS A 70 10.92 30.82 -8.45
N MET A 71 10.74 30.56 -7.17
CA MET A 71 10.60 31.59 -6.16
C MET A 71 11.99 32.15 -5.79
N HIS A 72 12.12 33.47 -5.69
CA HIS A 72 13.32 34.12 -5.17
C HIS A 72 13.39 33.92 -3.66
N LEU A 73 13.85 32.72 -3.26
CA LEU A 73 14.05 32.39 -1.86
C LEU A 73 15.29 33.11 -1.31
N PRO A 74 15.26 33.61 -0.06
CA PRO A 74 16.43 34.15 0.59
C PRO A 74 17.58 33.13 0.59
N SER A 75 18.81 33.58 0.45
CA SER A 75 20.02 32.77 0.31
C SER A 75 20.31 31.81 1.48
N TRP A 76 19.67 32.03 2.62
CA TRP A 76 19.77 31.16 3.80
C TRP A 76 18.79 29.95 3.74
N ILE A 77 17.83 29.95 2.81
CA ILE A 77 16.95 28.80 2.55
C ILE A 77 17.54 28.01 1.38
N GLY A 78 18.10 26.85 1.68
CA GLY A 78 18.56 25.93 0.62
C GLY A 78 17.39 25.47 -0.23
N VAL A 79 17.50 25.58 -1.56
CA VAL A 79 16.50 25.03 -2.48
C VAL A 79 16.60 23.49 -2.44
N PRO A 80 15.52 22.77 -2.13
CA PRO A 80 15.56 21.32 -2.14
C PRO A 80 15.80 20.81 -3.57
N VAL A 81 16.67 19.80 -3.70
CA VAL A 81 17.00 19.16 -4.99
C VAL A 81 16.54 17.72 -4.97
N VAL A 82 15.80 17.33 -5.99
CA VAL A 82 15.42 15.94 -6.20
C VAL A 82 16.56 15.24 -6.95
N THR A 83 17.28 14.34 -6.27
CA THR A 83 18.34 13.53 -6.86
C THR A 83 17.83 12.13 -7.21
N ALA A 84 18.49 11.44 -8.15
CA ALA A 84 18.15 10.07 -8.51
C ALA A 84 18.25 9.14 -7.29
N ASP A 85 19.24 9.36 -6.41
CA ASP A 85 19.43 8.57 -5.19
C ASP A 85 18.26 8.76 -4.21
N SER A 86 17.78 10.00 -4.03
CA SER A 86 16.63 10.25 -3.15
C SER A 86 15.34 9.61 -3.67
N ILE A 87 15.14 9.58 -5.00
CA ILE A 87 14.03 8.87 -5.63
C ILE A 87 14.17 7.37 -5.39
N GLY A 88 15.35 6.80 -5.62
CA GLY A 88 15.62 5.39 -5.43
C GLY A 88 15.36 4.92 -3.99
N VAL A 89 15.86 5.66 -3.01
CA VAL A 89 15.63 5.38 -1.59
C VAL A 89 14.15 5.50 -1.24
N ALA A 90 13.47 6.54 -1.70
CA ALA A 90 12.04 6.74 -1.43
C ALA A 90 11.20 5.58 -1.99
N LEU A 91 11.45 5.18 -3.25
CA LEU A 91 10.75 4.05 -3.88
C LEU A 91 11.03 2.74 -3.17
N PHE A 92 12.29 2.48 -2.80
CA PHE A 92 12.66 1.26 -2.07
C PHE A 92 11.97 1.17 -0.73
N VAL A 93 12.03 2.23 0.08
CA VAL A 93 11.39 2.26 1.41
C VAL A 93 9.87 2.14 1.28
N THR A 94 9.26 2.82 0.31
CA THR A 94 7.81 2.73 0.06
C THR A 94 7.41 1.31 -0.33
N CYS A 95 8.18 0.64 -1.19
CA CYS A 95 7.93 -0.75 -1.61
C CYS A 95 8.00 -1.71 -0.41
N VAL A 96 9.04 -1.59 0.41
CA VAL A 96 9.20 -2.43 1.62
C VAL A 96 8.03 -2.23 2.58
N LEU A 97 7.66 -0.97 2.87
CA LEU A 97 6.56 -0.67 3.77
C LEU A 97 5.21 -1.13 3.21
N ALA A 98 4.99 -1.02 1.90
CA ALA A 98 3.78 -1.51 1.24
C ALA A 98 3.62 -3.04 1.38
N ILE A 99 4.70 -3.79 1.17
CA ILE A 99 4.71 -5.24 1.34
C ILE A 99 4.39 -5.59 2.80
N LEU A 100 5.03 -4.95 3.76
CA LEU A 100 4.79 -5.19 5.19
C LEU A 100 3.34 -4.85 5.58
N ALA A 101 2.82 -3.70 5.12
CA ALA A 101 1.45 -3.27 5.40
C ALA A 101 0.39 -4.21 4.81
N ALA A 102 0.63 -4.73 3.59
CA ALA A 102 -0.30 -5.64 2.91
C ALA A 102 -0.18 -7.09 3.41
N TYR A 103 0.97 -7.50 3.95
CA TYR A 103 1.22 -8.89 4.34
C TYR A 103 0.28 -9.38 5.45
N PHE A 104 0.08 -8.58 6.50
CA PHE A 104 -0.77 -8.97 7.62
C PHE A 104 -2.24 -9.20 7.21
N PRO A 105 -2.92 -8.25 6.52
CA PRO A 105 -4.28 -8.47 6.07
C PRO A 105 -4.38 -9.60 5.03
N ALA A 106 -3.43 -9.73 4.11
CA ALA A 106 -3.38 -10.80 3.14
C ALA A 106 -3.26 -12.19 3.79
N ARG A 107 -2.39 -12.31 4.80
CA ARG A 107 -2.25 -13.56 5.56
C ARG A 107 -3.53 -13.91 6.32
N ARG A 108 -4.21 -12.91 6.88
CA ARG A 108 -5.49 -13.10 7.56
C ARG A 108 -6.58 -13.60 6.60
N ALA A 109 -6.65 -13.02 5.39
CA ALA A 109 -7.57 -13.48 4.34
C ALA A 109 -7.30 -14.93 3.92
N ALA A 110 -6.03 -15.30 3.74
CA ALA A 110 -5.64 -16.65 3.35
C ALA A 110 -5.88 -17.69 4.46
N GLY A 111 -5.94 -17.28 5.73
CA GLY A 111 -6.21 -18.16 6.88
C GLY A 111 -7.68 -18.35 7.22
N LEU A 112 -8.61 -17.75 6.45
CA LEU A 112 -10.04 -17.95 6.67
C LEU A 112 -10.45 -19.39 6.39
N THR A 113 -11.17 -20.01 7.34
CA THR A 113 -11.80 -21.30 7.09
C THR A 113 -13.15 -21.10 6.38
N PRO A 114 -13.52 -21.94 5.41
CA PRO A 114 -14.79 -21.81 4.67
C PRO A 114 -16.02 -21.73 5.60
N VAL A 115 -15.98 -22.47 6.70
CA VAL A 115 -17.08 -22.51 7.69
C VAL A 115 -17.26 -21.16 8.37
N VAL A 116 -16.17 -20.53 8.83
CA VAL A 116 -16.21 -19.21 9.49
C VAL A 116 -16.60 -18.12 8.49
N ALA A 117 -16.09 -18.19 7.26
CA ALA A 117 -16.39 -17.21 6.22
C ALA A 117 -17.86 -17.24 5.78
N LEU A 118 -18.49 -18.43 5.74
CA LEU A 118 -19.90 -18.60 5.36
C LEU A 118 -20.86 -18.33 6.52
N SER A 119 -20.41 -18.47 7.77
CA SER A 119 -21.20 -18.15 8.98
C SER A 119 -21.13 -16.69 9.38
N ALA A 120 -20.24 -15.89 8.81
CA ALA A 120 -20.18 -14.46 9.04
C ALA A 120 -21.46 -13.81 8.49
N ARG A 121 -22.43 -13.55 9.38
CA ARG A 121 -23.60 -12.71 9.10
C ARG A 121 -23.12 -11.26 9.03
N VAL A 122 -23.51 -10.59 7.98
CA VAL A 122 -23.39 -9.12 7.86
C VAL A 122 -24.25 -8.47 8.91
#